data_091052cb9efa8dd52d2f4db94af4c15e
#
_entry.id   091052cb9efa8dd52d2f4db94af4c15e
#
_cell.length_a   1.000
_cell.length_b   1.000
_cell.length_c   1.000
_cell.angle_alpha   90.00
_cell.angle_beta   90.00
_cell.angle_gamma   90.00
#
_symmetry.space_group_name_H-M   'P 1'
#
loop_
_entity.id
_entity.type
_entity.pdbx_description
1 polymer ?
#
loop_
_entity_poly.entity_id
_entity_poly.type
_entity_poly.pdbx_seq_one_letter_code
_entity_poly.pdbx_strand_id
1 'polypeptide(L)'
;FDGKITNTYLIDGQALGPGFFGFTDPLTGTWRPKRLRQGDPTASDGTTWSSVVTATGSGAVSGINGSYPVTGAFDTNSSTYLSTSAANISSNPAILTVTFPPGSQPSFFSDVVVTVGGSSSDTLKISFNGSPFKTVVNPSAAFIPHTFATGTGKIKEIKVSRQKSNTNAGGAEIQAIFVDGVQLLDATTTTVDFGTNGFYLPMDDEDRFRLDQSGNNNHFTEAGWSGTSIDPDV
;
A
#
# COMPACT_ATOMS: atom_id res chain seq x y z
N PHE A 1 -13.11 -30.11 -12.19
CA PHE A 1 -13.30 -29.10 -11.14
C PHE A 1 -14.69 -29.30 -10.53
N ASP A 2 -14.74 -29.48 -9.23
CA ASP A 2 -16.00 -29.60 -8.48
C ASP A 2 -16.06 -28.37 -7.54
N GLY A 3 -16.72 -27.31 -7.98
CA GLY A 3 -16.79 -26.06 -7.27
C GLY A 3 -17.58 -24.99 -8.01
N LYS A 4 -17.84 -23.88 -7.32
CA LYS A 4 -18.53 -22.72 -7.89
C LYS A 4 -17.51 -21.64 -8.28
N ILE A 5 -17.70 -20.98 -9.42
CA ILE A 5 -16.90 -19.85 -9.89
C ILE A 5 -17.82 -18.66 -10.07
N THR A 6 -17.43 -17.52 -9.55
CA THR A 6 -18.10 -16.23 -9.76
C THR A 6 -17.07 -15.13 -9.93
N ASN A 7 -17.44 -14.06 -10.65
CA ASN A 7 -16.60 -12.88 -10.84
C ASN A 7 -15.18 -13.21 -11.33
N THR A 8 -15.07 -13.76 -12.54
CA THR A 8 -13.78 -14.06 -13.17
C THR A 8 -13.24 -12.84 -13.89
N TYR A 9 -11.99 -12.47 -13.59
CA TYR A 9 -11.30 -11.31 -14.16
C TYR A 9 -9.99 -11.70 -14.82
N LEU A 10 -9.69 -11.08 -15.95
CA LEU A 10 -8.35 -10.95 -16.50
C LEU A 10 -8.05 -9.45 -16.64
N ILE A 11 -6.98 -9.00 -16.03
CA ILE A 11 -6.49 -7.62 -16.10
C ILE A 11 -5.20 -7.64 -16.89
N ASP A 12 -5.20 -7.01 -18.07
CA ASP A 12 -4.04 -6.94 -18.95
C ASP A 12 -3.30 -5.61 -18.72
N GLY A 13 -2.07 -5.69 -18.22
CA GLY A 13 -1.19 -4.55 -18.02
C GLY A 13 -1.26 -3.87 -16.66
N GLN A 14 -2.14 -4.30 -15.73
CA GLN A 14 -2.19 -3.79 -14.35
C GLN A 14 -2.07 -4.93 -13.34
N ALA A 15 -1.26 -4.71 -12.29
CA ALA A 15 -1.20 -5.59 -11.12
C ALA A 15 -2.07 -5.00 -10.00
N LEU A 16 -3.21 -5.65 -9.72
CA LEU A 16 -4.15 -5.23 -8.68
C LEU A 16 -4.08 -6.18 -7.48
N GLY A 17 -4.06 -5.61 -6.27
CA GLY A 17 -4.09 -6.39 -5.04
C GLY A 17 -5.46 -7.03 -4.76
N PRO A 18 -5.55 -8.01 -3.84
CA PRO A 18 -6.78 -8.76 -3.55
C PRO A 18 -7.94 -7.89 -3.07
N GLY A 19 -7.67 -6.76 -2.43
CA GLY A 19 -8.69 -5.79 -1.97
C GLY A 19 -9.51 -5.14 -3.10
N PHE A 20 -9.06 -5.24 -4.35
CA PHE A 20 -9.86 -4.83 -5.52
C PHE A 20 -10.95 -5.83 -5.85
N PHE A 21 -10.74 -7.10 -5.57
CA PHE A 21 -11.63 -8.21 -5.94
C PHE A 21 -12.58 -8.63 -4.81
N GLY A 22 -12.34 -8.18 -3.58
CA GLY A 22 -13.18 -8.53 -2.45
C GLY A 22 -12.80 -7.82 -1.16
N PHE A 23 -13.55 -8.08 -0.11
CA PHE A 23 -13.35 -7.55 1.23
C PHE A 23 -13.76 -8.58 2.28
N THR A 24 -13.16 -8.49 3.46
CA THR A 24 -13.63 -9.28 4.61
C THR A 24 -14.77 -8.54 5.31
N ASP A 25 -15.93 -9.17 5.35
CA ASP A 25 -17.10 -8.66 6.07
C ASP A 25 -16.78 -8.52 7.55
N PRO A 26 -16.78 -7.30 8.14
CA PRO A 26 -16.36 -7.09 9.53
C PRO A 26 -17.29 -7.72 10.56
N LEU A 27 -18.52 -8.07 10.18
CA LEU A 27 -19.49 -8.70 11.08
C LEU A 27 -19.34 -10.23 11.13
N THR A 28 -19.03 -10.83 9.98
CA THR A 28 -18.97 -12.31 9.87
C THR A 28 -17.57 -12.85 9.76
N GLY A 29 -16.57 -12.00 9.50
CA GLY A 29 -15.20 -12.42 9.20
C GLY A 29 -15.07 -13.17 7.87
N THR A 30 -16.13 -13.24 7.08
CA THR A 30 -16.15 -13.96 5.80
C THR A 30 -15.67 -13.05 4.67
N TRP A 31 -14.77 -13.56 3.82
CA TRP A 31 -14.40 -12.84 2.61
C TRP A 31 -15.56 -12.84 1.62
N ARG A 32 -15.87 -11.66 1.06
CA ARG A 32 -16.93 -11.45 0.07
C ARG A 32 -16.36 -10.87 -1.22
N PRO A 33 -16.77 -11.36 -2.39
CA PRO A 33 -16.34 -10.80 -3.66
C PRO A 33 -16.90 -9.39 -3.85
N LYS A 34 -16.10 -8.54 -4.49
CA LYS A 34 -16.44 -7.17 -4.89
C LYS A 34 -16.42 -7.11 -6.41
N ARG A 35 -17.43 -6.45 -6.99
CA ARG A 35 -17.46 -6.23 -8.43
C ARG A 35 -16.50 -5.12 -8.80
N LEU A 36 -15.52 -5.44 -9.67
CA LEU A 36 -14.57 -4.49 -10.24
C LEU A 36 -15.09 -4.02 -11.60
N ARG A 37 -14.97 -2.71 -11.89
CA ARG A 37 -15.43 -2.11 -13.14
C ARG A 37 -14.32 -1.33 -13.80
N GLN A 38 -14.40 -1.20 -15.14
CA GLN A 38 -13.58 -0.25 -15.89
C GLN A 38 -13.80 1.15 -15.33
N GLY A 39 -12.70 1.86 -15.05
CA GLY A 39 -12.76 3.19 -14.49
C GLY A 39 -12.90 3.28 -12.96
N ASP A 40 -13.03 2.15 -12.24
CA ASP A 40 -12.99 2.15 -10.78
C ASP A 40 -11.62 2.71 -10.31
N PRO A 41 -11.56 3.53 -9.25
CA PRO A 41 -10.29 4.05 -8.73
C PRO A 41 -9.34 2.91 -8.32
N THR A 42 -8.08 2.99 -8.74
CA THR A 42 -7.06 1.98 -8.39
C THR A 42 -6.41 2.21 -7.04
N ALA A 43 -6.70 3.30 -6.35
CA ALA A 43 -6.33 3.48 -4.96
C ALA A 43 -7.14 2.53 -4.07
N SER A 44 -6.46 1.79 -3.21
CA SER A 44 -7.06 0.73 -2.38
C SER A 44 -8.23 1.19 -1.49
N ASP A 45 -8.35 2.50 -1.23
CA ASP A 45 -9.41 3.10 -0.44
C ASP A 45 -9.82 4.52 -0.89
N GLY A 46 -9.25 5.01 -2.00
CA GLY A 46 -9.48 6.37 -2.49
C GLY A 46 -8.77 7.46 -1.69
N THR A 47 -7.94 7.11 -0.71
CA THR A 47 -7.23 8.06 0.14
C THR A 47 -5.96 8.56 -0.56
N THR A 48 -5.78 9.88 -0.64
CA THR A 48 -4.50 10.49 -0.97
C THR A 48 -3.70 10.68 0.32
N TRP A 49 -2.94 9.67 0.70
CA TRP A 49 -2.25 9.60 1.99
C TRP A 49 -1.33 10.79 2.24
N SER A 50 -0.60 11.25 1.21
CA SER A 50 0.29 12.42 1.34
C SER A 50 -0.43 13.71 1.70
N SER A 51 -1.72 13.84 1.39
CA SER A 51 -2.53 15.00 1.76
C SER A 51 -3.22 14.86 3.13
N VAL A 52 -3.34 13.64 3.62
CA VAL A 52 -4.02 13.30 4.88
C VAL A 52 -3.05 13.28 6.05
N VAL A 53 -1.86 12.69 5.88
CA VAL A 53 -0.87 12.60 6.94
C VAL A 53 -0.17 13.94 7.18
N THR A 54 0.29 14.14 8.41
CA THR A 54 1.22 15.22 8.74
C THR A 54 2.61 14.65 8.92
N ALA A 55 3.59 15.15 8.15
CA ALA A 55 4.99 14.79 8.32
C ALA A 55 5.78 15.97 8.92
N THR A 56 6.59 15.70 9.94
CA THR A 56 7.42 16.70 10.61
C THR A 56 8.83 16.20 10.84
N GLY A 57 9.79 17.13 10.78
CA GLY A 57 11.17 16.88 11.15
C GLY A 57 11.50 17.52 12.51
N SER A 58 12.30 16.87 13.32
CA SER A 58 12.78 17.38 14.60
C SER A 58 14.17 16.84 14.95
N GLY A 59 14.69 17.21 16.12
CA GLY A 59 16.05 16.89 16.52
C GLY A 59 17.05 17.88 15.92
N ALA A 60 18.06 17.40 15.16
CA ALA A 60 19.03 18.27 14.47
C ALA A 60 18.45 19.01 13.27
N VAL A 61 17.23 18.65 12.82
CA VAL A 61 16.59 19.14 11.61
C VAL A 61 15.28 19.83 11.94
N SER A 62 14.87 20.78 11.10
CA SER A 62 13.59 21.49 11.26
C SER A 62 12.75 21.39 9.99
N GLY A 63 11.86 20.40 9.94
CA GLY A 63 10.91 20.24 8.83
C GLY A 63 11.31 19.20 7.79
N ILE A 64 10.51 19.16 6.73
CA ILE A 64 10.62 18.21 5.62
C ILE A 64 11.44 18.85 4.49
N ASN A 65 12.23 18.04 3.81
CA ASN A 65 13.01 18.47 2.65
C ASN A 65 12.09 18.65 1.44
N GLY A 66 12.07 19.85 0.85
CA GLY A 66 11.20 20.15 -0.29
C GLY A 66 11.48 19.32 -1.55
N SER A 67 12.71 18.79 -1.71
CA SER A 67 13.06 17.89 -2.82
C SER A 67 12.66 16.43 -2.57
N TYR A 68 12.31 16.08 -1.32
CA TYR A 68 11.89 14.75 -0.90
C TYR A 68 10.60 14.84 -0.07
N PRO A 69 9.50 15.26 -0.72
CA PRO A 69 8.25 15.59 -0.05
C PRO A 69 7.51 14.36 0.47
N VAL A 70 6.39 14.59 1.15
CA VAL A 70 5.54 13.54 1.75
C VAL A 70 5.07 12.52 0.71
N THR A 71 4.80 12.95 -0.53
CA THR A 71 4.38 12.09 -1.64
C THR A 71 5.37 10.95 -1.93
N GLY A 72 6.66 11.15 -1.70
CA GLY A 72 7.70 10.14 -1.94
C GLY A 72 7.63 8.90 -1.04
N ALA A 73 6.81 8.91 0.02
CA ALA A 73 6.53 7.72 0.84
C ALA A 73 5.25 6.98 0.41
N PHE A 74 4.48 7.56 -0.52
CA PHE A 74 3.16 7.08 -0.93
C PHE A 74 3.03 6.93 -2.44
N ASP A 75 4.14 6.79 -3.15
CA ASP A 75 4.18 6.49 -4.57
C ASP A 75 4.78 5.10 -4.86
N THR A 76 4.76 4.67 -6.10
CA THR A 76 5.33 3.38 -6.52
C THR A 76 6.79 3.47 -6.93
N ASN A 77 7.40 4.66 -6.88
CA ASN A 77 8.74 4.90 -7.40
C ASN A 77 9.81 4.60 -6.34
N SER A 78 10.55 3.54 -6.50
CA SER A 78 11.65 3.16 -5.60
C SER A 78 12.84 4.13 -5.57
N SER A 79 12.84 5.17 -6.40
CA SER A 79 13.86 6.22 -6.39
C SER A 79 13.44 7.47 -5.61
N THR A 80 12.18 7.55 -5.19
CA THR A 80 11.62 8.63 -4.38
C THR A 80 11.45 8.22 -2.93
N TYR A 81 11.45 9.18 -2.03
CA TYR A 81 11.27 8.97 -0.59
C TYR A 81 10.91 10.28 0.11
N LEU A 82 10.30 10.17 1.28
CA LEU A 82 10.09 11.27 2.21
C LEU A 82 11.34 11.45 3.08
N SER A 83 11.87 12.67 3.18
CA SER A 83 13.02 12.97 4.04
C SER A 83 12.82 14.25 4.85
N THR A 84 13.41 14.29 6.04
CA THR A 84 13.64 15.55 6.76
C THR A 84 14.68 16.41 6.03
N SER A 85 14.74 17.70 6.36
CA SER A 85 15.85 18.56 5.96
C SER A 85 17.18 17.94 6.33
N ALA A 86 18.22 18.18 5.52
CA ALA A 86 19.55 17.69 5.79
C ALA A 86 20.30 18.61 6.78
N ALA A 87 20.95 18.02 7.78
CA ALA A 87 21.81 18.69 8.73
C ALA A 87 22.95 17.76 9.19
N ASN A 88 23.90 18.27 9.96
CA ASN A 88 24.84 17.42 10.67
C ASN A 88 24.11 16.72 11.81
N ILE A 89 23.95 15.40 11.68
CA ILE A 89 23.21 14.55 12.62
C ILE A 89 24.11 13.61 13.41
N SER A 90 25.41 13.93 13.54
CA SER A 90 26.38 13.08 14.26
C SER A 90 26.22 13.12 15.78
N SER A 91 25.86 14.29 16.34
CA SER A 91 25.67 14.47 17.80
C SER A 91 24.20 14.51 18.23
N ASN A 92 23.32 14.93 17.33
CA ASN A 92 21.89 14.99 17.57
C ASN A 92 21.16 14.36 16.37
N PRO A 93 20.33 13.32 16.56
CA PRO A 93 19.71 12.63 15.43
C PRO A 93 18.67 13.50 14.71
N ALA A 94 18.47 13.25 13.42
CA ALA A 94 17.26 13.67 12.72
C ALA A 94 16.11 12.73 13.10
N ILE A 95 14.95 13.27 13.35
CA ILE A 95 13.72 12.52 13.65
C ILE A 95 12.64 12.91 12.66
N LEU A 96 12.18 11.94 11.86
CA LEU A 96 11.01 12.07 11.01
C LEU A 96 9.80 11.47 11.73
N THR A 97 8.74 12.23 11.82
CA THR A 97 7.45 11.79 12.36
C THR A 97 6.38 11.89 11.27
N VAL A 98 5.67 10.80 11.03
CA VAL A 98 4.47 10.74 10.17
C VAL A 98 3.28 10.42 11.05
N THR A 99 2.30 11.33 11.11
CA THR A 99 1.10 11.22 11.94
C THR A 99 -0.13 11.02 11.05
N PHE A 100 -0.93 10.02 11.38
CA PHE A 100 -2.21 9.72 10.76
C PHE A 100 -3.33 10.29 11.64
N PRO A 101 -4.11 11.27 11.18
CA PRO A 101 -5.13 11.93 11.99
C PRO A 101 -6.29 10.99 12.33
N PRO A 102 -7.02 11.23 13.42
CA PRO A 102 -8.23 10.47 13.75
C PRO A 102 -9.21 10.44 12.57
N GLY A 103 -9.76 9.27 12.27
CA GLY A 103 -10.65 9.05 11.11
C GLY A 103 -9.94 8.57 9.84
N SER A 104 -8.63 8.84 9.70
CA SER A 104 -7.82 8.39 8.54
C SER A 104 -6.65 7.51 8.99
N GLN A 105 -6.82 6.75 10.05
CA GLN A 105 -5.84 5.82 10.60
C GLN A 105 -6.02 4.45 9.94
N PRO A 106 -5.06 3.96 9.13
CA PRO A 106 -5.15 2.64 8.55
C PRO A 106 -5.23 1.57 9.64
N SER A 107 -6.14 0.61 9.46
CA SER A 107 -6.20 -0.59 10.31
C SER A 107 -5.25 -1.64 9.76
N PHE A 108 -4.61 -2.41 10.65
CA PHE A 108 -3.79 -3.56 10.28
C PHE A 108 -4.20 -4.79 11.11
N PHE A 109 -4.00 -5.98 10.55
CA PHE A 109 -4.42 -7.26 11.13
C PHE A 109 -3.26 -8.27 11.22
N SER A 110 -2.13 -7.96 10.61
CA SER A 110 -0.92 -8.79 10.62
C SER A 110 0.29 -7.97 11.03
N ASP A 111 0.69 -7.02 10.19
CA ASP A 111 1.90 -6.22 10.43
C ASP A 111 1.86 -4.82 9.79
N VAL A 112 2.79 -3.99 10.24
CA VAL A 112 3.15 -2.72 9.61
C VAL A 112 4.65 -2.75 9.34
N VAL A 113 5.01 -2.68 8.06
CA VAL A 113 6.39 -2.65 7.60
C VAL A 113 6.69 -1.31 6.94
N VAL A 114 7.82 -0.70 7.31
CA VAL A 114 8.23 0.59 6.73
C VAL A 114 9.64 0.46 6.18
N THR A 115 9.82 0.89 4.93
CA THR A 115 11.12 0.92 4.27
C THR A 115 11.82 2.22 4.61
N VAL A 116 12.92 2.12 5.36
CA VAL A 116 13.68 3.28 5.88
C VAL A 116 15.07 3.37 5.27
N GLY A 117 15.52 4.60 5.02
CA GLY A 117 16.85 4.89 4.48
C GLY A 117 17.91 4.96 5.57
N GLY A 118 19.14 4.55 5.22
CA GLY A 118 20.29 4.62 6.09
C GLY A 118 21.45 3.78 5.60
N SER A 119 22.50 3.68 6.40
CA SER A 119 23.67 2.84 6.13
C SER A 119 24.04 2.00 7.35
N SER A 120 24.90 1.02 7.15
CA SER A 120 25.39 0.13 8.23
C SER A 120 26.15 0.87 9.33
N SER A 121 26.67 2.07 9.03
CA SER A 121 27.36 2.93 10.01
C SER A 121 26.42 3.91 10.74
N ASP A 122 25.16 4.01 10.34
CA ASP A 122 24.20 4.90 10.98
C ASP A 122 23.53 4.21 12.18
N THR A 123 23.19 5.00 13.20
CA THR A 123 22.30 4.52 14.25
C THR A 123 20.86 4.84 13.85
N LEU A 124 20.10 3.79 13.51
CA LEU A 124 18.70 3.89 13.14
C LEU A 124 17.82 3.41 14.30
N LYS A 125 16.76 4.17 14.57
CA LYS A 125 15.75 3.79 15.56
C LYS A 125 14.37 4.04 15.00
N ILE A 126 13.44 3.15 15.33
CA ILE A 126 12.03 3.22 14.93
C ILE A 126 11.13 3.26 16.15
N SER A 127 9.99 3.94 16.04
CA SER A 127 8.94 3.98 17.04
C SER A 127 7.57 3.92 16.35
N PHE A 128 6.63 3.28 16.98
CA PHE A 128 5.27 3.09 16.48
C PHE A 128 4.27 3.48 17.55
N ASN A 129 3.31 4.35 17.20
CA ASN A 129 2.21 4.78 18.08
C ASN A 129 2.67 5.27 19.47
N GLY A 130 3.79 6.00 19.52
CA GLY A 130 4.32 6.53 20.77
C GLY A 130 5.13 5.53 21.60
N SER A 131 5.38 4.31 21.10
CA SER A 131 6.27 3.37 21.79
C SER A 131 7.71 3.91 21.92
N PRO A 132 8.49 3.43 22.88
CA PRO A 132 9.92 3.76 22.95
C PRO A 132 10.65 3.40 21.66
N PHE A 133 11.67 4.19 21.32
CA PHE A 133 12.50 3.91 20.14
C PHE A 133 13.23 2.57 20.26
N LYS A 134 13.09 1.73 19.24
CA LYS A 134 13.82 0.47 19.06
C LYS A 134 14.93 0.67 18.03
N THR A 135 16.16 0.27 18.35
CA THR A 135 17.27 0.28 17.39
C THR A 135 17.08 -0.80 16.34
N VAL A 136 17.32 -0.43 15.08
CA VAL A 136 17.33 -1.33 13.92
C VAL A 136 18.63 -1.14 13.14
N VAL A 137 18.96 -2.08 12.27
CA VAL A 137 20.21 -2.08 11.51
C VAL A 137 19.91 -2.20 10.03
N ASN A 138 20.47 -1.28 9.22
CA ASN A 138 20.55 -1.45 7.79
C ASN A 138 21.90 -2.07 7.44
N PRO A 139 21.93 -3.25 6.80
CA PRO A 139 23.18 -3.94 6.47
C PRO A 139 23.99 -3.25 5.36
N SER A 140 23.37 -2.36 4.60
CA SER A 140 23.97 -1.62 3.48
C SER A 140 23.42 -0.19 3.41
N ALA A 141 24.08 0.66 2.59
CA ALA A 141 23.58 1.99 2.26
C ALA A 141 22.39 1.87 1.28
N ALA A 142 21.22 1.55 1.78
CA ALA A 142 20.01 1.31 1.00
C ALA A 142 18.76 1.60 1.83
N PHE A 143 17.61 1.56 1.17
CA PHE A 143 16.32 1.51 1.81
C PHE A 143 15.99 0.06 2.18
N ILE A 144 15.76 -0.21 3.45
CA ILE A 144 15.53 -1.55 4.00
C ILE A 144 14.18 -1.59 4.72
N PRO A 145 13.35 -2.62 4.49
CA PRO A 145 12.09 -2.79 5.21
C PRO A 145 12.34 -3.23 6.65
N HIS A 146 11.64 -2.59 7.59
CA HIS A 146 11.63 -2.95 9.00
C HIS A 146 10.20 -3.10 9.51
N THR A 147 9.94 -4.13 10.33
CA THR A 147 8.65 -4.32 10.98
C THR A 147 8.51 -3.37 12.16
N PHE A 148 7.52 -2.48 12.10
CA PHE A 148 7.17 -1.49 13.12
C PHE A 148 6.17 -2.04 14.13
N ALA A 149 5.22 -2.84 13.67
CA ALA A 149 4.21 -3.48 14.51
C ALA A 149 3.82 -4.85 13.97
N THR A 150 3.31 -5.72 14.85
CA THR A 150 2.67 -7.00 14.52
C THR A 150 1.36 -7.13 15.29
N GLY A 151 0.45 -7.95 14.80
CA GLY A 151 -0.88 -8.15 15.38
C GLY A 151 -1.95 -7.27 14.76
N THR A 152 -2.87 -6.75 15.56
CA THR A 152 -4.00 -5.94 15.08
C THR A 152 -4.01 -4.56 15.70
N GLY A 153 -4.44 -3.55 14.95
CA GLY A 153 -4.53 -2.20 15.48
C GLY A 153 -4.77 -1.15 14.42
N LYS A 154 -4.47 0.10 14.79
CA LYS A 154 -4.50 1.26 13.89
C LYS A 154 -3.16 1.98 13.92
N ILE A 155 -2.75 2.50 12.76
CA ILE A 155 -1.56 3.34 12.65
C ILE A 155 -1.93 4.76 13.03
N LYS A 156 -1.37 5.27 14.11
CA LYS A 156 -1.51 6.66 14.54
C LYS A 156 -0.27 7.48 14.23
N GLU A 157 0.90 6.87 14.45
CA GLU A 157 2.17 7.55 14.33
C GLU A 157 3.30 6.57 13.99
N ILE A 158 4.15 6.98 13.05
CA ILE A 158 5.41 6.31 12.70
C ILE A 158 6.53 7.30 12.92
N LYS A 159 7.58 6.90 13.66
CA LYS A 159 8.80 7.69 13.81
C LYS A 159 10.03 6.92 13.35
N VAL A 160 10.88 7.62 12.62
CA VAL A 160 12.21 7.17 12.24
C VAL A 160 13.23 8.16 12.78
N SER A 161 14.21 7.67 13.53
CA SER A 161 15.35 8.46 14.00
C SER A 161 16.61 7.95 13.33
N ARG A 162 17.40 8.84 12.74
CA ARG A 162 18.69 8.54 12.13
C ARG A 162 19.79 9.42 12.70
N GLN A 163 20.89 8.80 13.10
CA GLN A 163 22.11 9.47 13.53
C GLN A 163 23.27 8.91 12.74
N LYS A 164 24.08 9.78 12.15
CA LYS A 164 25.28 9.40 11.41
C LYS A 164 26.48 9.27 12.32
N SER A 165 27.39 8.38 11.96
CA SER A 165 28.69 8.23 12.65
C SER A 165 29.72 9.33 12.27
N ASN A 166 29.42 10.12 11.23
CA ASN A 166 30.27 11.19 10.72
C ASN A 166 29.53 12.53 10.65
N THR A 167 30.24 13.61 10.36
CA THR A 167 29.69 14.97 10.31
C THR A 167 29.01 15.33 8.99
N ASN A 168 28.89 14.40 8.04
CA ASN A 168 28.18 14.65 6.80
C ASN A 168 26.70 14.91 7.05
N ALA A 169 26.14 15.84 6.30
CA ALA A 169 24.72 16.12 6.38
C ALA A 169 23.88 14.87 6.02
N GLY A 170 22.72 14.74 6.66
CA GLY A 170 21.77 13.67 6.43
C GLY A 170 20.42 13.99 7.02
N GLY A 171 19.40 13.20 6.67
CA GLY A 171 18.06 13.28 7.20
C GLY A 171 17.54 11.90 7.59
N ALA A 172 16.42 11.84 8.28
CA ALA A 172 15.65 10.62 8.47
C ALA A 172 14.72 10.41 7.27
N GLU A 173 14.61 9.19 6.78
CA GLU A 173 14.06 8.87 5.47
C GLU A 173 13.09 7.69 5.52
N ILE A 174 11.93 7.83 4.83
CA ILE A 174 10.94 6.76 4.60
C ILE A 174 10.66 6.70 3.10
N GLN A 175 10.79 5.51 2.50
CA GLN A 175 10.48 5.25 1.09
C GLN A 175 9.08 4.69 0.89
N ALA A 176 8.63 3.78 1.75
CA ALA A 176 7.34 3.12 1.61
C ALA A 176 6.79 2.66 2.97
N ILE A 177 5.48 2.62 3.08
CA ILE A 177 4.75 2.12 4.25
C ILE A 177 3.82 1.00 3.77
N PHE A 178 3.95 -0.19 4.34
CA PHE A 178 3.12 -1.35 4.03
C PHE A 178 2.25 -1.70 5.23
N VAL A 179 1.02 -2.03 4.95
CA VAL A 179 0.02 -2.51 5.91
C VAL A 179 -0.47 -3.86 5.44
N ASP A 180 -0.24 -4.91 6.24
CA ASP A 180 -0.61 -6.29 5.89
C ASP A 180 -0.08 -6.71 4.50
N GLY A 181 1.15 -6.31 4.19
CA GLY A 181 1.81 -6.57 2.91
C GLY A 181 1.37 -5.67 1.74
N VAL A 182 0.41 -4.75 1.95
CA VAL A 182 -0.07 -3.81 0.91
C VAL A 182 0.53 -2.43 1.15
N GLN A 183 1.19 -1.86 0.13
CA GLN A 183 1.74 -0.50 0.22
C GLN A 183 0.62 0.54 0.28
N LEU A 184 0.75 1.50 1.20
CA LEU A 184 -0.08 2.69 1.20
C LEU A 184 0.36 3.59 0.05
N LEU A 185 -0.50 3.77 -0.92
CA LEU A 185 -0.25 4.61 -2.10
C LEU A 185 -1.24 5.76 -2.12
N ASP A 186 -0.76 6.91 -2.56
CA ASP A 186 -1.66 8.02 -2.89
C ASP A 186 -2.65 7.58 -3.96
N ALA A 187 -3.87 8.06 -3.84
CA ALA A 187 -4.86 7.95 -4.90
C ALA A 187 -4.28 8.64 -6.15
N THR A 188 -3.64 7.85 -6.99
CA THR A 188 -3.38 8.29 -8.35
C THR A 188 -4.72 8.36 -9.06
N THR A 189 -4.90 9.27 -9.98
CA THR A 189 -6.08 9.33 -10.85
C THR A 189 -6.12 8.14 -11.83
N THR A 190 -5.26 7.13 -11.63
CA THR A 190 -5.29 5.90 -12.40
C THR A 190 -6.53 5.11 -11.99
N THR A 191 -7.27 4.72 -12.99
CA THR A 191 -8.47 3.90 -12.84
C THR A 191 -8.18 2.48 -13.27
N VAL A 192 -9.01 1.55 -12.87
CA VAL A 192 -8.97 0.19 -13.38
C VAL A 192 -9.10 0.24 -14.90
N ASP A 193 -8.11 -0.30 -15.57
CA ASP A 193 -8.11 -0.56 -17.00
C ASP A 193 -7.93 -2.05 -17.22
N PHE A 194 -8.92 -2.69 -17.82
CA PHE A 194 -8.83 -4.11 -18.14
C PHE A 194 -7.78 -4.39 -19.21
N GLY A 195 -7.30 -3.37 -19.92
CA GLY A 195 -6.38 -3.51 -21.04
C GLY A 195 -7.04 -4.15 -22.26
N THR A 196 -6.31 -4.28 -23.36
CA THR A 196 -6.85 -4.74 -24.64
C THR A 196 -7.37 -6.18 -24.59
N ASN A 197 -6.68 -7.07 -23.86
CA ASN A 197 -7.01 -8.49 -23.77
C ASN A 197 -7.79 -8.84 -22.50
N GLY A 198 -8.03 -7.85 -21.62
CA GLY A 198 -8.72 -8.07 -20.37
C GLY A 198 -10.21 -8.31 -20.54
N PHE A 199 -10.80 -9.02 -19.58
CA PHE A 199 -12.23 -9.31 -19.55
C PHE A 199 -12.76 -9.40 -18.12
N TYR A 200 -14.08 -9.28 -17.99
CA TYR A 200 -14.82 -9.57 -16.77
C TYR A 200 -16.06 -10.41 -17.07
N LEU A 201 -16.13 -11.59 -16.46
CA LEU A 201 -17.26 -12.51 -16.53
C LEU A 201 -17.90 -12.59 -15.13
N PRO A 202 -19.08 -12.01 -14.89
CA PRO A 202 -19.73 -12.05 -13.58
C PRO A 202 -20.21 -13.45 -13.18
N MET A 203 -20.55 -14.31 -14.12
CA MET A 203 -21.10 -15.65 -13.89
C MET A 203 -22.40 -15.65 -13.06
N ASP A 204 -23.16 -14.55 -13.14
CA ASP A 204 -24.38 -14.30 -12.36
C ASP A 204 -25.67 -14.48 -13.18
N ASP A 205 -25.56 -14.81 -14.45
CA ASP A 205 -26.68 -14.90 -15.39
C ASP A 205 -26.38 -15.96 -16.47
N GLU A 206 -27.27 -16.93 -16.61
CA GLU A 206 -27.13 -18.06 -17.54
C GLU A 206 -27.01 -17.62 -18.99
N ASP A 207 -27.74 -16.57 -19.38
CA ASP A 207 -27.71 -16.05 -20.74
C ASP A 207 -26.46 -15.21 -21.04
N ARG A 208 -25.73 -14.77 -20.02
CA ARG A 208 -24.64 -13.81 -20.12
C ARG A 208 -23.31 -14.30 -19.56
N PHE A 209 -23.21 -15.54 -19.07
CA PHE A 209 -21.98 -16.03 -18.42
C PHE A 209 -20.72 -15.94 -19.30
N ARG A 210 -20.86 -15.95 -20.63
CA ARG A 210 -19.79 -15.82 -21.62
C ARG A 210 -19.55 -14.39 -22.11
N LEU A 211 -20.43 -13.47 -21.75
CA LEU A 211 -20.33 -12.09 -22.23
C LEU A 211 -19.41 -11.27 -21.33
N ASP A 212 -18.35 -10.79 -21.93
CA ASP A 212 -17.44 -9.85 -21.27
C ASP A 212 -18.19 -8.56 -20.88
N GLN A 213 -18.13 -8.22 -19.62
CA GLN A 213 -18.72 -7.02 -19.03
C GLN A 213 -17.65 -5.94 -18.68
N SER A 214 -16.38 -6.14 -19.14
CA SER A 214 -15.31 -5.16 -18.94
C SER A 214 -15.47 -3.91 -19.80
N GLY A 215 -16.19 -4.01 -20.90
CA GLY A 215 -16.30 -2.98 -21.94
C GLY A 215 -15.41 -3.24 -23.17
N ASN A 216 -14.52 -4.23 -23.12
CA ASN A 216 -13.59 -4.57 -24.22
C ASN A 216 -14.22 -5.45 -25.31
N ASN A 217 -15.41 -6.01 -25.04
CA ASN A 217 -16.09 -6.99 -25.93
C ASN A 217 -15.28 -8.27 -26.19
N ASN A 218 -14.43 -8.70 -25.26
CA ASN A 218 -13.71 -9.96 -25.33
C ASN A 218 -14.61 -11.14 -24.95
N HIS A 219 -15.71 -11.31 -25.68
CA HIS A 219 -16.70 -12.36 -25.43
C HIS A 219 -16.14 -13.74 -25.73
N PHE A 220 -16.57 -14.73 -24.96
CA PHE A 220 -16.20 -16.13 -25.17
C PHE A 220 -17.20 -16.83 -26.07
N THR A 221 -16.70 -17.69 -26.94
CA THR A 221 -17.53 -18.57 -27.76
C THR A 221 -17.64 -19.92 -27.07
N GLU A 222 -18.85 -20.44 -26.98
CA GLU A 222 -19.09 -21.78 -26.46
C GLU A 222 -18.43 -22.83 -27.35
N ALA A 223 -17.63 -23.72 -26.77
CA ALA A 223 -17.07 -24.88 -27.45
C ALA A 223 -17.11 -26.08 -26.50
N GLY A 224 -17.78 -27.16 -26.93
CA GLY A 224 -17.83 -28.41 -26.17
C GLY A 224 -18.63 -28.37 -24.86
N TRP A 225 -19.44 -27.33 -24.63
CA TRP A 225 -20.33 -27.24 -23.50
C TRP A 225 -21.61 -28.02 -23.74
N SER A 226 -21.91 -29.00 -22.89
CA SER A 226 -23.15 -29.78 -22.95
C SER A 226 -23.98 -29.73 -21.64
N GLY A 227 -23.62 -28.85 -20.73
CA GLY A 227 -24.24 -28.76 -19.41
C GLY A 227 -25.25 -27.63 -19.28
N THR A 228 -26.27 -27.87 -18.48
CA THR A 228 -27.43 -27.01 -18.26
C THR A 228 -27.45 -26.37 -16.88
N SER A 229 -26.32 -26.24 -16.18
CA SER A 229 -26.38 -25.79 -14.79
C SER A 229 -25.44 -24.63 -14.51
N ILE A 230 -25.97 -23.45 -14.62
CA ILE A 230 -25.55 -22.30 -13.80
C ILE A 230 -26.49 -22.28 -12.62
N ASP A 231 -25.95 -22.31 -11.40
CA ASP A 231 -26.72 -22.14 -10.18
C ASP A 231 -26.83 -20.64 -9.89
N PRO A 232 -27.99 -20.00 -10.08
CA PRO A 232 -28.16 -18.56 -9.89
C PRO A 232 -28.20 -18.12 -8.43
N ASP A 233 -28.20 -19.07 -7.48
CA ASP A 233 -28.37 -18.81 -6.05
C ASP A 233 -27.05 -18.64 -5.27
N VAL A 234 -26.00 -18.07 -5.90
CA VAL A 234 -24.71 -17.84 -5.22
C VAL A 234 -24.45 -16.36 -5.00
#